data_894d4b212fb1050a2bd1726a4868a5c2
#
_entry.id   894d4b212fb1050a2bd1726a4868a5c2
#
_cell.length_a   1.000
_cell.length_b   1.000
_cell.length_c   1.000
_cell.angle_alpha   90.00
_cell.angle_beta   90.00
_cell.angle_gamma   90.00
#
_symmetry.space_group_name_H-M   'P 1'
#
loop_
_entity.id
_entity.type
_entity.pdbx_description
1 polymer ?
#
loop_
_entity_poly.entity_id
_entity_poly.type
_entity_poly.pdbx_seq_one_letter_code
_entity_poly.pdbx_strand_id
1 'polypeptide(L)'
;ILSIKCKCKIYFIKVDDILYLEVLKNDLTIHTEKGIYTFKSSMKEIESNLEEHNFFRCHKSYLINLMKVNMLDIENNIVFINQNSIIVSRYKIKLLREKLNSCLVDVII
;
A
#
# COMPACT_ATOMS: atom_id res chain seq x y z
N ILE A 1 -9.57 -10.64 4.84
CA ILE A 1 -10.59 -9.74 4.27
C ILE A 1 -10.70 -8.46 5.10
N LEU A 2 -10.67 -7.35 4.43
CA LEU A 2 -10.88 -6.04 5.02
C LEU A 2 -12.37 -5.68 4.87
N SER A 3 -13.02 -5.38 5.99
CA SER A 3 -14.43 -5.01 6.01
C SER A 3 -14.56 -3.51 6.30
N ILE A 4 -15.18 -2.77 5.40
CA ILE A 4 -15.37 -1.33 5.55
C ILE A 4 -16.86 -1.00 5.46
N LYS A 5 -17.38 -0.40 6.51
CA LYS A 5 -18.77 0.07 6.54
C LYS A 5 -18.81 1.52 6.06
N CYS A 6 -19.63 1.78 5.06
CA CYS A 6 -19.86 3.13 4.55
C CYS A 6 -21.37 3.36 4.41
N LYS A 7 -21.93 4.18 5.28
CA LYS A 7 -23.37 4.42 5.37
C LYS A 7 -24.10 3.11 5.62
N CYS A 8 -24.98 2.68 4.71
CA CYS A 8 -25.75 1.45 4.83
C CYS A 8 -25.13 0.26 4.08
N LYS A 9 -23.88 0.41 3.61
CA LYS A 9 -23.19 -0.61 2.85
C LYS A 9 -21.97 -1.09 3.58
N ILE A 10 -21.68 -2.37 3.47
CA ILE A 10 -20.45 -2.96 4.00
C ILE A 10 -19.71 -3.57 2.82
N TYR A 11 -18.47 -3.12 2.62
CA TYR A 11 -17.61 -3.62 1.55
C TYR A 11 -16.64 -4.63 2.13
N PHE A 12 -16.53 -5.77 1.48
CA PHE A 12 -15.59 -6.83 1.85
C PHE A 12 -14.52 -6.90 0.78
N ILE A 13 -13.31 -6.50 1.14
CA ILE A 13 -12.20 -6.40 0.19
C ILE A 13 -11.14 -7.43 0.59
N LYS A 14 -10.76 -8.28 -0.36
CA LYS A 14 -9.69 -9.25 -0.13
C LYS A 14 -8.36 -8.51 -0.01
N VAL A 15 -7.67 -8.71 1.11
CA VAL A 15 -6.39 -8.04 1.36
C VAL A 15 -5.39 -8.34 0.26
N ASP A 16 -5.36 -9.56 -0.26
CA ASP A 16 -4.46 -9.96 -1.34
C ASP A 16 -4.71 -9.22 -2.65
N ASP A 17 -5.91 -8.67 -2.83
CA ASP A 17 -6.25 -7.90 -4.03
C ASP A 17 -5.82 -6.43 -3.91
N ILE A 18 -5.49 -5.97 -2.72
CA ILE A 18 -5.13 -4.56 -2.49
C ILE A 18 -3.73 -4.30 -3.00
N LEU A 19 -3.59 -3.30 -3.86
CA LEU A 19 -2.31 -2.86 -4.41
C LEU A 19 -1.66 -1.82 -3.48
N TYR A 20 -2.38 -0.76 -3.21
CA TYR A 20 -1.94 0.28 -2.30
C TYR A 20 -3.11 1.15 -1.88
N LEU A 21 -2.88 1.93 -0.83
CA LEU A 21 -3.86 2.88 -0.32
C LEU A 21 -3.23 4.28 -0.35
N GLU A 22 -4.05 5.27 -0.63
CA GLU A 22 -3.62 6.65 -0.57
C GLU A 22 -4.63 7.49 0.21
N VAL A 23 -4.13 8.50 0.90
CA VAL A 23 -4.98 9.45 1.61
C VAL A 23 -4.70 10.84 1.06
N LEU A 24 -5.80 11.55 0.74
CA LEU A 24 -5.74 12.93 0.34
C LEU A 24 -6.79 13.65 1.17
N LYS A 25 -6.32 14.51 2.08
CA LYS A 25 -7.18 15.12 3.10
C LYS A 25 -7.85 14.02 3.92
N ASN A 26 -9.19 13.95 3.91
CA ASN A 26 -9.93 12.94 4.65
C ASN A 26 -10.45 11.81 3.76
N ASP A 27 -10.03 11.78 2.52
CA ASP A 27 -10.43 10.73 1.59
C ASP A 27 -9.36 9.65 1.51
N LEU A 28 -9.73 8.44 1.91
CA LEU A 28 -8.90 7.26 1.78
C LEU A 28 -9.33 6.49 0.56
N THR A 29 -8.41 6.26 -0.36
CA THR A 29 -8.67 5.50 -1.59
C THR A 29 -7.91 4.19 -1.54
N ILE A 30 -8.63 3.09 -1.71
CA ILE A 30 -8.06 1.74 -1.76
C ILE A 30 -8.04 1.29 -3.22
N HIS A 31 -6.84 1.12 -3.75
CA HIS A 31 -6.63 0.64 -5.12
C HIS A 31 -6.45 -0.87 -5.08
N THR A 32 -7.35 -1.58 -5.76
CA THR A 32 -7.29 -3.05 -5.85
C THR A 32 -7.19 -3.50 -7.29
N GLU A 33 -6.91 -4.78 -7.48
CA GLU A 33 -6.88 -5.38 -8.82
C GLU A 33 -8.26 -5.39 -9.49
N LYS A 34 -9.34 -5.33 -8.69
CA LYS A 34 -10.71 -5.42 -9.17
C LYS A 34 -11.48 -4.11 -9.16
N GLY A 35 -10.89 -3.06 -8.60
CA GLY A 35 -11.58 -1.78 -8.53
C GLY A 35 -10.96 -0.83 -7.54
N ILE A 36 -11.55 0.36 -7.46
CA ILE A 36 -11.08 1.44 -6.60
C ILE A 36 -12.22 1.84 -5.67
N TYR A 37 -11.92 1.97 -4.39
CA TYR A 37 -12.89 2.34 -3.36
C TYR A 37 -12.42 3.57 -2.61
N THR A 38 -13.29 4.55 -2.41
CA THR A 38 -12.95 5.77 -1.67
C THR A 38 -13.90 5.95 -0.51
N PHE A 39 -13.32 6.20 0.67
CA PHE A 39 -14.06 6.36 1.92
C PHE A 39 -13.54 7.57 2.69
N LYS A 40 -14.39 8.15 3.54
CA LYS A 40 -13.96 9.14 4.53
C LYS A 40 -13.32 8.40 5.68
N SER A 41 -11.99 8.43 5.74
CA SER A 41 -11.24 7.73 6.78
C SER A 41 -9.81 8.26 6.84
N SER A 42 -9.08 7.89 7.88
CA SER A 42 -7.67 8.22 8.01
C SER A 42 -6.81 7.00 7.73
N MET A 43 -5.57 7.25 7.28
CA MET A 43 -4.62 6.17 7.07
C MET A 43 -4.31 5.43 8.37
N LYS A 44 -4.30 6.14 9.48
CA LYS A 44 -3.97 5.57 10.79
C LYS A 44 -4.92 4.45 11.19
N GLU A 45 -6.21 4.62 10.90
CA GLU A 45 -7.22 3.61 11.27
C GLU A 45 -7.02 2.31 10.54
N ILE A 46 -6.61 2.36 9.28
CA ILE A 46 -6.49 1.17 8.45
C ILE A 46 -5.09 0.57 8.49
N GLU A 47 -4.08 1.39 8.73
CA GLU A 47 -2.68 0.95 8.75
C GLU A 47 -2.45 -0.17 9.76
N SER A 48 -2.96 -0.02 10.97
CA SER A 48 -2.80 -1.01 12.02
C SER A 48 -3.42 -2.35 11.67
N ASN A 49 -4.52 -2.34 10.91
CA ASN A 49 -5.20 -3.56 10.48
C ASN A 49 -4.46 -4.28 9.35
N LEU A 50 -3.66 -3.57 8.58
CA LEU A 50 -2.96 -4.12 7.42
C LEU A 50 -1.47 -4.39 7.67
N GLU A 51 -0.94 -3.94 8.79
CA GLU A 51 0.48 -4.07 9.09
C GLU A 51 0.96 -5.53 9.08
N GLU A 52 0.15 -6.44 9.60
CA GLU A 52 0.47 -7.87 9.65
C GLU A 52 0.40 -8.56 8.28
N HIS A 53 -0.11 -7.87 7.27
CA HIS A 53 -0.30 -8.41 5.92
C HIS A 53 0.74 -7.91 4.91
N ASN A 54 1.92 -7.56 5.40
CA ASN A 54 3.03 -7.08 4.57
C ASN A 54 2.73 -5.76 3.86
N PHE A 55 2.05 -4.85 4.56
CA PHE A 55 1.88 -3.48 4.10
C PHE A 55 2.91 -2.58 4.76
N PHE A 56 3.34 -1.57 4.02
CA PHE A 56 4.38 -0.64 4.48
C PHE A 56 3.99 0.79 4.16
N ARG A 57 4.06 1.66 5.18
CA ARG A 57 3.81 3.08 5.02
C ARG A 57 5.04 3.75 4.42
N CYS A 58 5.12 3.82 3.10
CA CYS A 58 6.30 4.35 2.40
C CYS A 58 6.31 5.87 2.30
N HIS A 59 5.19 6.51 2.57
CA HIS A 59 5.02 7.96 2.51
C HIS A 59 3.85 8.32 3.43
N LYS A 60 3.80 9.56 3.89
CA LYS A 60 2.69 9.99 4.76
C LYS A 60 1.31 9.77 4.11
N SER A 61 1.28 9.78 2.77
CA SER A 61 0.04 9.62 2.02
C SER A 61 -0.15 8.23 1.40
N TYR A 62 0.81 7.34 1.52
CA TYR A 62 0.76 6.05 0.83
C TYR A 62 1.11 4.87 1.72
N LEU A 63 0.27 3.84 1.65
CA LEU A 63 0.47 2.55 2.29
C LEU A 63 0.47 1.50 1.18
N ILE A 64 1.57 0.78 0.98
CA ILE A 64 1.73 -0.13 -0.14
C ILE A 64 1.72 -1.59 0.30
N ASN A 65 1.22 -2.46 -0.57
CA ASN A 65 1.31 -3.90 -0.41
C ASN A 65 2.67 -4.35 -0.95
N LEU A 66 3.57 -4.76 -0.05
CA LEU A 66 4.93 -5.19 -0.43
C LEU A 66 4.91 -6.34 -1.42
N MET A 67 3.91 -7.23 -1.33
CA MET A 67 3.81 -8.40 -2.19
C MET A 67 3.42 -8.06 -3.63
N LYS A 68 3.02 -6.82 -3.88
CA LYS A 68 2.59 -6.36 -5.21
C LYS A 68 3.62 -5.46 -5.89
N VAL A 69 4.75 -5.22 -5.26
CA VAL A 69 5.79 -4.36 -5.81
C VAL A 69 6.49 -5.04 -6.99
N ASN A 70 6.59 -4.34 -8.09
CA ASN A 70 7.28 -4.80 -9.29
C ASN A 70 8.71 -4.26 -9.39
N MET A 71 8.90 -3.00 -9.02
CA MET A 71 10.19 -2.34 -9.15
C MET A 71 10.35 -1.25 -8.10
N LEU A 72 11.56 -1.07 -7.62
CA LEU A 72 11.94 0.03 -6.75
C LEU A 72 13.02 0.84 -7.45
N ASP A 73 12.71 2.10 -7.75
CA ASP A 73 13.66 3.05 -8.30
C ASP A 73 14.31 3.79 -7.14
N ILE A 74 15.51 3.37 -6.78
CA ILE A 74 16.23 3.90 -5.61
C ILE A 74 16.70 5.34 -5.86
N GLU A 75 17.07 5.63 -7.10
CA GLU A 75 17.56 6.96 -7.45
C GLU A 75 16.47 8.03 -7.35
N ASN A 76 15.27 7.70 -7.78
CA ASN A 76 14.16 8.64 -7.83
C ASN A 76 13.15 8.50 -6.69
N ASN A 77 13.38 7.58 -5.77
CA ASN A 77 12.51 7.33 -4.62
C ASN A 77 11.07 7.02 -5.05
N ILE A 78 10.95 6.09 -5.99
CA ILE A 78 9.65 5.69 -6.52
C ILE A 78 9.54 4.18 -6.46
N VAL A 79 8.38 3.68 -6.06
CA VAL A 79 8.04 2.27 -6.14
C VAL A 79 6.95 2.08 -7.19
N PHE A 80 7.05 1.00 -7.96
CA PHE A 80 6.06 0.69 -8.99
C PHE A 80 5.26 -0.53 -8.58
N ILE A 81 3.94 -0.37 -8.59
CA ILE A 81 2.99 -1.45 -8.36
C ILE A 81 2.07 -1.47 -9.58
N ASN A 82 2.17 -2.55 -10.38
CA ASN A 82 1.56 -2.62 -11.69
C ASN A 82 2.03 -1.44 -12.54
N GLN A 83 1.13 -0.58 -12.99
CA GLN A 83 1.46 0.58 -13.80
C GLN A 83 1.46 1.88 -12.98
N ASN A 84 1.33 1.75 -11.67
CA ASN A 84 1.25 2.91 -10.79
C ASN A 84 2.61 3.23 -10.19
N SER A 85 3.01 4.50 -10.29
CA SER A 85 4.21 4.98 -9.64
C SER A 85 3.84 5.68 -8.34
N ILE A 86 4.49 5.28 -7.25
CA ILE A 86 4.16 5.76 -5.91
C ILE A 86 5.42 6.35 -5.28
N ILE A 87 5.30 7.58 -4.78
CA ILE A 87 6.41 8.30 -4.16
C ILE A 87 6.75 7.68 -2.80
N VAL A 88 8.04 7.48 -2.57
CA VAL A 88 8.57 6.99 -1.30
C VAL A 88 9.29 8.14 -0.61
N SER A 89 9.05 8.32 0.68
CA SER A 89 9.79 9.29 1.47
C SER A 89 11.27 8.93 1.45
N ARG A 90 12.13 9.92 1.18
CA ARG A 90 13.56 9.71 1.00
C ARG A 90 14.20 8.95 2.15
N TYR A 91 13.82 9.25 3.37
CA TYR A 91 14.38 8.60 4.55
C TYR A 91 13.83 7.19 4.79
N LYS A 92 12.81 6.77 4.04
CA LYS A 92 12.23 5.42 4.15
C LYS A 92 12.71 4.46 3.06
N ILE A 93 13.45 4.95 2.08
CA ILE A 93 13.85 4.12 0.94
C ILE A 93 14.72 2.93 1.36
N LYS A 94 15.62 3.14 2.30
CA LYS A 94 16.50 2.08 2.79
C LYS A 94 15.71 0.99 3.50
N LEU A 95 14.78 1.40 4.38
CA LEU A 95 13.93 0.45 5.10
C LEU A 95 13.02 -0.32 4.15
N LEU A 96 12.46 0.37 3.16
CA LEU A 96 11.63 -0.27 2.15
C LEU A 96 12.41 -1.34 1.40
N ARG A 97 13.64 -1.03 0.99
CA ARG A 97 14.51 -1.99 0.31
C ARG A 97 14.76 -3.22 1.17
N GLU A 98 15.03 -3.02 2.46
CA GLU A 98 15.24 -4.13 3.39
C GLU A 98 13.99 -4.99 3.54
N LYS A 99 12.82 -4.35 3.65
CA LYS A 99 11.55 -5.07 3.74
C LYS A 99 11.25 -5.88 2.50
N LEU A 100 11.48 -5.31 1.32
CA LEU A 100 11.28 -6.02 0.07
C LEU A 100 12.20 -7.23 -0.07
N ASN A 101 13.46 -7.08 0.31
CA ASN A 101 14.40 -8.18 0.29
C ASN A 101 13.99 -9.31 1.23
N SER A 102 13.43 -8.98 2.38
CA SER A 102 12.93 -9.99 3.33
C SER A 102 11.70 -10.72 2.84
N CYS A 103 10.79 -10.01 2.16
CA CYS A 103 9.48 -10.54 1.79
C CYS A 103 9.46 -11.24 0.44
N LEU A 104 10.24 -10.76 -0.54
CA LEU A 104 10.07 -11.13 -1.94
C LEU A 104 11.23 -11.90 -2.54
N VAL A 105 12.45 -11.78 -1.98
CA VAL A 105 13.63 -12.24 -2.69
C VAL A 105 14.01 -13.66 -2.30
N ASP A 106 13.93 -14.58 -3.28
CA ASP A 106 14.45 -15.94 -3.15
C ASP A 106 15.83 -16.06 -3.79
N VAL A 107 16.03 -15.31 -4.88
CA VAL A 107 17.30 -15.32 -5.66
C VAL A 107 17.70 -13.88 -5.95
N ILE A 108 18.94 -13.54 -5.65
CA ILE A 108 19.50 -12.22 -5.96
C ILE A 108 20.51 -12.34 -7.10
N ILE A 109 20.30 -11.52 -8.11
CA ILE A 109 21.19 -11.45 -9.26
C ILE A 109 21.99 -10.17 -9.26
#